data_6c533258a7392fe3af76c51c59230000
#
_entry.id   6c533258a7392fe3af76c51c59230000
#
_cell.length_a   1.000
_cell.length_b   1.000
_cell.length_c   1.000
_cell.angle_alpha   90.00
_cell.angle_beta   90.00
_cell.angle_gamma   90.00
#
_symmetry.space_group_name_H-M   'P 1'
#
loop_
_entity.id
_entity.type
_entity.pdbx_description
1 polymer ?
#
loop_
_entity_poly.entity_id
_entity_poly.type
_entity_poly.pdbx_seq_one_letter_code
_entity_poly.pdbx_strand_id
1 'polypeptide(L)'
;MKTINLSSLDGSNGFRLDGEVAHDLFGISVSNAGDVNGDGFDDVIVGAFGADPNGLSSGSSYVVFGKASGFSANFDLSTLNGNNGFRLDGVAAHDFSGRSVSNAGDVNGDGFDDLIVGAYGANPNGDSSGSSYVVFGKASGFSAT
;
A
#
# COMPACT_ATOMS: atom_id res chain seq x y z
N MET A 1 -0.25 -26.86 20.53
CA MET A 1 0.06 -25.62 19.79
C MET A 1 -1.21 -24.77 19.72
N LYS A 2 -1.12 -23.47 19.98
CA LYS A 2 -2.26 -22.55 19.79
C LYS A 2 -2.13 -21.95 18.39
N THR A 3 -3.19 -22.02 17.62
CA THR A 3 -3.24 -21.55 16.23
C THR A 3 -4.36 -20.52 16.08
N ILE A 4 -4.10 -19.41 15.40
CA ILE A 4 -5.13 -18.49 14.95
C ILE A 4 -5.47 -18.86 13.51
N ASN A 5 -6.72 -19.19 13.26
CA ASN A 5 -7.20 -19.39 11.91
C ASN A 5 -7.55 -18.03 11.31
N LEU A 6 -7.00 -17.69 10.16
CA LEU A 6 -7.23 -16.38 9.52
C LEU A 6 -8.71 -16.15 9.18
N SER A 7 -9.51 -17.22 9.01
CA SER A 7 -10.96 -17.09 8.83
C SER A 7 -11.70 -16.64 10.08
N SER A 8 -11.04 -16.62 11.25
CA SER A 8 -11.63 -16.18 12.53
C SER A 8 -11.38 -14.72 12.85
N LEU A 9 -10.75 -13.97 11.93
CA LEU A 9 -10.54 -12.54 12.11
C LEU A 9 -11.89 -11.80 12.06
N ASP A 10 -12.14 -10.96 13.05
CA ASP A 10 -13.46 -10.32 13.25
C ASP A 10 -13.40 -8.80 13.41
N GLY A 11 -12.24 -8.19 13.20
CA GLY A 11 -12.00 -6.76 13.36
C GLY A 11 -11.46 -6.39 14.74
N SER A 12 -11.72 -7.19 15.76
CA SER A 12 -11.18 -6.97 17.11
C SER A 12 -9.85 -7.71 17.34
N ASN A 13 -9.69 -8.85 16.70
CA ASN A 13 -8.49 -9.69 16.79
C ASN A 13 -7.58 -9.59 15.56
N GLY A 14 -7.97 -8.81 14.57
CA GLY A 14 -7.31 -8.62 13.29
C GLY A 14 -8.34 -8.41 12.20
N PHE A 15 -7.89 -8.11 11.00
CA PHE A 15 -8.78 -7.89 9.86
C PHE A 15 -8.13 -8.36 8.56
N ARG A 16 -8.93 -8.49 7.52
CA ARG A 16 -8.51 -8.93 6.20
C ARG A 16 -8.64 -7.79 5.20
N LEU A 17 -7.71 -7.73 4.28
CA LEU A 17 -7.72 -6.86 3.11
C LEU A 17 -7.83 -7.77 1.88
N ASP A 18 -8.80 -7.53 1.02
CA ASP A 18 -8.98 -8.27 -0.23
C ASP A 18 -8.68 -7.38 -1.43
N GLY A 19 -8.05 -7.94 -2.45
CA GLY A 19 -7.86 -7.28 -3.73
C GLY A 19 -9.19 -7.04 -4.43
N GLU A 20 -9.26 -5.96 -5.21
CA GLU A 20 -10.52 -5.51 -5.82
C GLU A 20 -10.84 -6.23 -7.13
N VAL A 21 -9.83 -6.58 -7.91
CA VAL A 21 -10.00 -7.12 -9.26
C VAL A 21 -9.18 -8.39 -9.44
N ALA A 22 -9.70 -9.32 -10.26
CA ALA A 22 -8.98 -10.55 -10.60
C ALA A 22 -7.64 -10.22 -11.29
N HIS A 23 -6.61 -10.98 -10.95
CA HIS A 23 -5.25 -10.84 -11.47
C HIS A 23 -4.45 -9.61 -11.01
N ASP A 24 -4.99 -8.78 -10.11
CA ASP A 24 -4.21 -7.69 -9.49
C ASP A 24 -3.06 -8.21 -8.63
N LEU A 25 -3.15 -9.48 -8.17
CA LEU A 25 -2.13 -10.13 -7.34
C LEU A 25 -1.88 -9.35 -6.03
N PHE A 26 -2.94 -8.79 -5.47
CA PHE A 26 -2.92 -8.08 -4.20
C PHE A 26 -2.34 -8.97 -3.09
N GLY A 27 -1.46 -8.44 -2.27
CA GLY A 27 -0.81 -9.18 -1.19
C GLY A 27 0.51 -9.86 -1.58
N ILE A 28 0.97 -9.69 -2.83
CA ILE A 28 2.29 -10.23 -3.24
C ILE A 28 3.43 -9.60 -2.45
N SER A 29 3.28 -8.37 -2.04
CA SER A 29 4.18 -7.66 -1.14
C SER A 29 3.37 -6.95 -0.06
N VAL A 30 3.83 -7.04 1.17
CA VAL A 30 3.21 -6.44 2.34
C VAL A 30 4.28 -5.89 3.27
N SER A 31 4.01 -4.79 3.93
CA SER A 31 4.94 -4.20 4.89
C SER A 31 4.23 -3.32 5.91
N ASN A 32 4.91 -3.08 7.03
CA ASN A 32 4.67 -1.92 7.86
C ASN A 32 4.97 -0.66 7.01
N ALA A 33 4.08 0.29 7.03
CA ALA A 33 4.27 1.59 6.38
C ALA A 33 4.83 2.64 7.35
N GLY A 34 4.92 2.32 8.65
CA GLY A 34 5.18 3.30 9.68
C GLY A 34 4.00 4.22 9.91
N ASP A 35 4.17 5.27 10.65
CA ASP A 35 3.15 6.29 10.92
C ASP A 35 3.22 7.37 9.83
N VAL A 36 2.57 7.10 8.69
CA VAL A 36 2.65 7.95 7.49
C VAL A 36 1.86 9.25 7.66
N ASN A 37 0.81 9.22 8.47
CA ASN A 37 -0.06 10.38 8.70
C ASN A 37 0.19 11.10 10.03
N GLY A 38 1.08 10.59 10.88
CA GLY A 38 1.46 11.23 12.14
C GLY A 38 0.42 11.15 13.25
N ASP A 39 -0.48 10.15 13.21
CA ASP A 39 -1.55 10.01 14.20
C ASP A 39 -1.17 9.12 15.41
N GLY A 40 0.05 8.60 15.43
CA GLY A 40 0.56 7.75 16.50
C GLY A 40 0.29 6.26 16.31
N PHE A 41 -0.34 5.85 15.22
CA PHE A 41 -0.56 4.45 14.87
C PHE A 41 0.24 4.09 13.63
N ASP A 42 0.89 2.93 13.65
CA ASP A 42 1.54 2.42 12.45
C ASP A 42 0.49 2.03 11.41
N ASP A 43 0.85 2.23 10.16
CA ASP A 43 0.03 1.97 8.98
C ASP A 43 0.55 0.73 8.24
N VAL A 44 -0.22 0.21 7.30
CA VAL A 44 0.17 -0.92 6.48
C VAL A 44 0.16 -0.55 5.00
N ILE A 45 1.08 -1.14 4.24
CA ILE A 45 1.13 -1.02 2.78
C ILE A 45 1.11 -2.40 2.14
N VAL A 46 0.29 -2.54 1.09
CA VAL A 46 0.12 -3.79 0.34
C VAL A 46 0.23 -3.49 -1.14
N GLY A 47 1.04 -4.27 -1.85
CA GLY A 47 1.25 -4.14 -3.29
C GLY A 47 0.33 -5.06 -4.10
N ALA A 48 -0.06 -4.58 -5.27
CA ALA A 48 -0.87 -5.24 -6.29
C ALA A 48 -0.29 -4.93 -7.68
N PHE A 49 0.85 -5.54 -8.00
CA PHE A 49 1.61 -5.18 -9.20
C PHE A 49 0.93 -5.56 -10.51
N GLY A 50 -0.07 -6.43 -10.46
CA GLY A 50 -0.86 -6.82 -11.63
C GLY A 50 -2.01 -5.87 -11.94
N ALA A 51 -2.29 -4.89 -11.09
CA ALA A 51 -3.35 -3.92 -11.32
C ALA A 51 -3.07 -3.04 -12.54
N ASP A 52 -4.13 -2.57 -13.22
CA ASP A 52 -4.08 -1.91 -14.53
C ASP A 52 -4.54 -0.43 -14.50
N PRO A 53 -4.23 0.39 -13.46
CA PRO A 53 -4.76 1.74 -13.39
C PRO A 53 -4.33 2.63 -14.56
N ASN A 54 -3.12 2.45 -15.08
CA ASN A 54 -2.52 3.25 -16.17
C ASN A 54 -1.95 2.36 -17.29
N GLY A 55 -2.61 1.24 -17.53
CA GLY A 55 -2.23 0.26 -18.54
C GLY A 55 -1.88 -1.09 -17.92
N LEU A 56 -1.78 -2.12 -18.73
CA LEU A 56 -1.61 -3.51 -18.33
C LEU A 56 -0.43 -3.64 -17.34
N SER A 57 -0.73 -4.14 -16.14
CA SER A 57 0.26 -4.34 -15.06
C SER A 57 1.11 -3.10 -14.77
N SER A 58 0.50 -1.92 -14.85
CA SER A 58 1.18 -0.70 -14.35
C SER A 58 1.37 -0.76 -12.84
N GLY A 59 0.49 -1.48 -12.15
CA GLY A 59 0.55 -1.79 -10.73
C GLY A 59 -0.04 -0.73 -9.82
N SER A 60 -0.44 -1.15 -8.65
CA SER A 60 -0.94 -0.27 -7.58
C SER A 60 -0.38 -0.71 -6.23
N SER A 61 -0.37 0.21 -5.27
CA SER A 61 -0.14 -0.08 -3.86
C SER A 61 -1.20 0.62 -3.02
N TYR A 62 -1.59 -0.01 -1.93
CA TYR A 62 -2.65 0.46 -1.05
C TYR A 62 -2.09 0.69 0.33
N VAL A 63 -2.33 1.86 0.89
CA VAL A 63 -1.97 2.22 2.27
C VAL A 63 -3.25 2.31 3.07
N VAL A 64 -3.30 1.61 4.21
CA VAL A 64 -4.42 1.65 5.14
C VAL A 64 -3.90 2.16 6.47
N PHE A 65 -4.51 3.24 6.97
CA PHE A 65 -4.10 3.85 8.22
C PHE A 65 -4.53 3.02 9.42
N GLY A 66 -3.61 2.89 10.37
CA GLY A 66 -3.87 2.30 11.67
C GLY A 66 -4.83 3.15 12.50
N LYS A 67 -5.43 2.54 13.48
CA LYS A 67 -6.31 3.20 14.47
C LYS A 67 -6.48 2.30 15.70
N ALA A 68 -6.93 2.88 16.79
CA ALA A 68 -7.06 2.16 18.06
C ALA A 68 -8.08 1.01 18.00
N SER A 69 -9.16 1.18 17.23
CA SER A 69 -10.25 0.20 17.15
C SER A 69 -11.20 0.51 15.99
N GLY A 70 -12.22 -0.32 15.80
CA GLY A 70 -13.27 -0.07 14.82
C GLY A 70 -12.94 -0.58 13.42
N PHE A 71 -12.01 -1.54 13.28
CA PHE A 71 -11.80 -2.25 12.02
C PHE A 71 -12.96 -3.22 11.77
N SER A 72 -13.40 -3.29 10.53
CA SER A 72 -14.28 -4.37 10.06
C SER A 72 -13.47 -5.65 9.86
N ALA A 73 -14.09 -6.81 9.99
CA ALA A 73 -13.43 -8.09 9.73
C ALA A 73 -12.79 -8.18 8.35
N ASN A 74 -13.42 -7.55 7.35
CA ASN A 74 -12.89 -7.36 6.01
C ASN A 74 -12.93 -5.87 5.66
N PHE A 75 -11.76 -5.27 5.51
CA PHE A 75 -11.65 -3.86 5.14
C PHE A 75 -11.90 -3.70 3.64
N ASP A 76 -12.86 -2.86 3.29
CA ASP A 76 -13.23 -2.58 1.90
C ASP A 76 -12.30 -1.49 1.33
N LEU A 77 -11.40 -1.86 0.43
CA LEU A 77 -10.44 -0.94 -0.21
C LEU A 77 -11.14 0.16 -1.00
N SER A 78 -12.35 -0.06 -1.50
CA SER A 78 -13.13 0.96 -2.21
C SER A 78 -13.53 2.14 -1.33
N THR A 79 -13.43 1.98 -0.01
CA THR A 79 -13.73 3.05 0.97
C THR A 79 -12.55 3.98 1.24
N LEU A 80 -11.38 3.73 0.66
CA LEU A 80 -10.22 4.62 0.82
C LEU A 80 -10.57 6.04 0.32
N ASN A 81 -10.33 7.03 1.15
CA ASN A 81 -10.77 8.41 0.90
C ASN A 81 -9.72 9.48 1.26
N GLY A 82 -8.50 9.06 1.53
CA GLY A 82 -7.41 9.94 1.97
C GLY A 82 -7.36 10.19 3.48
N ASN A 83 -8.45 9.93 4.22
CA ASN A 83 -8.49 10.03 5.68
C ASN A 83 -8.30 8.68 6.38
N ASN A 84 -8.61 7.58 5.72
CA ASN A 84 -8.45 6.21 6.22
C ASN A 84 -7.34 5.45 5.50
N GLY A 85 -6.72 6.06 4.51
CA GLY A 85 -5.69 5.49 3.67
C GLY A 85 -5.77 6.05 2.25
N PHE A 86 -4.93 5.56 1.36
CA PHE A 86 -4.84 6.03 -0.02
C PHE A 86 -4.23 4.96 -0.93
N ARG A 87 -4.33 5.19 -2.25
CA ARG A 87 -3.75 4.33 -3.27
C ARG A 87 -2.65 5.05 -4.04
N LEU A 88 -1.61 4.32 -4.40
CA LEU A 88 -0.51 4.76 -5.25
C LEU A 88 -0.57 3.95 -6.54
N ASP A 89 -0.73 4.61 -7.68
CA ASP A 89 -0.83 3.99 -8.99
C ASP A 89 0.50 4.07 -9.75
N GLY A 90 0.87 2.98 -10.41
CA GLY A 90 2.04 2.94 -11.28
C GLY A 90 1.87 3.82 -12.50
N VAL A 91 2.98 4.19 -13.13
CA VAL A 91 3.03 5.23 -14.17
C VAL A 91 2.63 4.70 -15.54
N ALA A 92 3.18 3.56 -15.96
CA ALA A 92 2.99 3.04 -17.32
C ALA A 92 2.79 1.52 -17.31
N ALA A 93 2.25 1.01 -18.42
CA ALA A 93 2.05 -0.42 -18.62
C ALA A 93 3.36 -1.19 -18.41
N HIS A 94 3.26 -2.33 -17.72
CA HIS A 94 4.38 -3.22 -17.41
C HIS A 94 5.46 -2.64 -16.49
N ASP A 95 5.19 -1.54 -15.81
CA ASP A 95 6.08 -1.04 -14.75
C ASP A 95 6.09 -1.95 -13.52
N PHE A 96 5.00 -2.67 -13.27
CA PHE A 96 4.83 -3.58 -12.14
C PHE A 96 5.05 -2.89 -10.79
N SER A 97 4.58 -1.65 -10.65
CA SER A 97 4.64 -0.89 -9.41
C SER A 97 3.93 -1.65 -8.29
N GLY A 98 4.54 -1.69 -7.11
CA GLY A 98 4.02 -2.45 -5.97
C GLY A 98 4.45 -3.91 -5.93
N ARG A 99 5.33 -4.36 -6.83
CA ARG A 99 5.94 -5.71 -6.73
C ARG A 99 6.75 -5.85 -5.44
N SER A 100 7.31 -4.75 -4.96
CA SER A 100 7.92 -4.62 -3.63
C SER A 100 7.52 -3.30 -3.01
N VAL A 101 7.24 -3.31 -1.71
CA VAL A 101 6.83 -2.13 -0.94
C VAL A 101 7.46 -2.18 0.44
N SER A 102 7.73 -1.01 1.03
CA SER A 102 8.26 -0.92 2.39
C SER A 102 8.05 0.46 3.01
N ASN A 103 8.18 0.51 4.32
CA ASN A 103 8.52 1.73 5.05
C ASN A 103 9.93 2.16 4.66
N ALA A 104 10.13 3.42 4.37
CA ALA A 104 11.44 4.01 4.10
C ALA A 104 12.02 4.73 5.34
N GLY A 105 11.25 4.80 6.42
CA GLY A 105 11.54 5.68 7.56
C GLY A 105 11.28 7.14 7.20
N ASP A 106 11.64 8.04 8.09
CA ASP A 106 11.54 9.49 7.88
C ASP A 106 12.79 9.97 7.13
N VAL A 107 12.74 9.90 5.79
CA VAL A 107 13.92 10.19 4.94
C VAL A 107 14.19 11.68 4.77
N ASN A 108 13.20 12.52 5.00
CA ASN A 108 13.33 13.98 4.89
C ASN A 108 13.39 14.70 6.25
N GLY A 109 13.25 13.99 7.36
CA GLY A 109 13.37 14.54 8.72
C GLY A 109 12.21 15.41 9.16
N ASP A 110 11.00 15.21 8.61
CA ASP A 110 9.82 16.02 8.91
C ASP A 110 8.93 15.45 10.01
N GLY A 111 9.28 14.29 10.56
CA GLY A 111 8.54 13.62 11.63
C GLY A 111 7.47 12.64 11.17
N PHE A 112 7.27 12.48 9.87
CA PHE A 112 6.38 11.48 9.28
C PHE A 112 7.19 10.36 8.65
N ASP A 113 6.74 9.13 8.79
CA ASP A 113 7.33 8.01 8.06
C ASP A 113 6.99 8.11 6.58
N ASP A 114 7.92 7.68 5.75
CA ASP A 114 7.83 7.71 4.30
C ASP A 114 7.74 6.29 3.75
N LEU A 115 7.30 6.17 2.51
CA LEU A 115 7.11 4.91 1.81
C LEU A 115 8.08 4.77 0.66
N ILE A 116 8.47 3.54 0.34
CA ILE A 116 9.19 3.22 -0.89
C ILE A 116 8.45 2.12 -1.64
N VAL A 117 8.26 2.32 -2.94
CA VAL A 117 7.56 1.41 -3.86
C VAL A 117 8.46 1.11 -5.05
N GLY A 118 8.70 -0.15 -5.32
CA GLY A 118 9.49 -0.60 -6.47
C GLY A 118 8.63 -0.83 -7.70
N ALA A 119 9.13 -0.41 -8.86
CA ALA A 119 8.58 -0.61 -10.20
C ALA A 119 9.70 -1.12 -11.12
N TYR A 120 10.02 -2.39 -11.02
CA TYR A 120 11.21 -2.96 -11.64
C TYR A 120 11.14 -3.01 -13.16
N GLY A 121 9.94 -2.97 -13.73
CA GLY A 121 9.74 -2.97 -15.18
C GLY A 121 9.77 -1.58 -15.82
N ALA A 122 9.86 -0.51 -15.04
CA ALA A 122 9.94 0.84 -15.58
C ALA A 122 11.19 1.05 -16.44
N ASN A 123 11.10 1.93 -17.43
CA ASN A 123 12.08 2.09 -18.51
C ASN A 123 12.69 3.50 -18.58
N PRO A 124 13.08 4.16 -17.48
CA PRO A 124 13.57 5.54 -17.53
C PRO A 124 14.88 5.69 -18.30
N ASN A 125 15.71 4.66 -18.34
CA ASN A 125 17.03 4.67 -18.99
C ASN A 125 17.25 3.44 -19.91
N GLY A 126 16.16 2.90 -20.47
CA GLY A 126 16.16 1.71 -21.33
C GLY A 126 15.41 0.56 -20.69
N ASP A 127 15.21 -0.51 -21.45
CA ASP A 127 14.36 -1.65 -21.08
C ASP A 127 14.65 -2.17 -19.67
N SER A 128 13.60 -2.15 -18.85
CA SER A 128 13.62 -2.66 -17.47
C SER A 128 14.79 -2.13 -16.62
N SER A 129 15.17 -0.86 -16.85
CA SER A 129 16.17 -0.20 -15.99
C SER A 129 15.65 -0.01 -14.57
N GLY A 130 14.32 -0.02 -14.39
CA GLY A 130 13.63 0.04 -13.12
C GLY A 130 13.55 1.44 -12.50
N SER A 131 12.54 1.63 -11.68
CA SER A 131 12.38 2.82 -10.84
C SER A 131 11.96 2.41 -9.44
N SER A 132 12.29 3.25 -8.46
CA SER A 132 11.69 3.17 -7.13
C SER A 132 11.21 4.55 -6.74
N TYR A 133 10.05 4.61 -6.14
CA TYR A 133 9.39 5.86 -5.76
C TYR A 133 9.37 5.98 -4.25
N VAL A 134 9.84 7.12 -3.74
CA VAL A 134 9.68 7.48 -2.32
C VAL A 134 8.55 8.48 -2.22
N VAL A 135 7.59 8.19 -1.35
CA VAL A 135 6.42 9.05 -1.10
C VAL A 135 6.49 9.53 0.33
N PHE A 136 6.56 10.84 0.51
CA PHE A 136 6.66 11.43 1.84
C PHE A 136 5.33 11.36 2.58
N GLY A 137 5.40 11.00 3.87
CA GLY A 137 4.30 11.11 4.80
C GLY A 137 3.92 12.57 5.04
N LYS A 138 2.71 12.79 5.53
CA LYS A 138 2.17 14.12 5.88
C LYS A 138 0.91 13.99 6.71
N ALA A 139 0.57 15.03 7.48
CA ALA A 139 -0.57 14.99 8.38
C ALA A 139 -1.93 14.78 7.68
N SER A 140 -2.08 15.29 6.46
CA SER A 140 -3.36 15.22 5.73
C SER A 140 -3.17 15.53 4.24
N GLY A 141 -4.27 15.49 3.49
CA GLY A 141 -4.25 15.84 2.08
C GLY A 141 -3.76 14.72 1.17
N PHE A 142 -3.86 13.46 1.61
CA PHE A 142 -3.69 12.32 0.72
C PHE A 142 -4.85 12.23 -0.26
N SER A 143 -4.55 11.89 -1.50
CA SER A 143 -5.59 11.68 -2.51
C SER A 143 -6.32 10.36 -2.26
N ALA A 144 -7.60 10.31 -2.62
CA ALA A 144 -8.38 9.08 -2.61
C ALA A 144 -8.05 8.16 -3.81
N THR A 145 -7.42 8.70 -4.83
CA THR A 145 -7.08 7.98 -6.07
C THR A 145 -5.67 8.29 -6.51
#